data_bc14bcf9f35a5b83d09326752accc73a
#
_entry.id   bc14bcf9f35a5b83d09326752accc73a
#
_cell.length_a   1.000
_cell.length_b   1.000
_cell.length_c   1.000
_cell.angle_alpha   90.00
_cell.angle_beta   90.00
_cell.angle_gamma   90.00
#
_symmetry.space_group_name_H-M   'P 1'
#
loop_
_entity.id
_entity.type
_entity.pdbx_description
1 polymer ?
#
loop_
_entity_poly.entity_id
_entity_poly.type
_entity_poly.pdbx_seq_one_letter_code
_entity_poly.pdbx_strand_id
1 'polypeptide(L)'
;SSLCNFIYGYRKDYQGIINFNTDNIRSYKIKQWVEIRKHSISMLFQDMRLFTELTAMENILLKNNLTHFKSKKEIVSFFEAMGIADKLDSKVGRLSFGQQQRVAFIRSLCQPFDFIFLDEPVSHLDDTNGEIMGGILMNEANKQGAGIIVTSIGKHITLPYTETLKL
;
A
#
# COMPACT_ATOMS: atom_id res chain seq x y z
N SER A 1 2.98 -6.86 -11.18
CA SER A 1 1.66 -6.15 -11.30
C SER A 1 0.47 -7.08 -11.50
N SER A 2 0.50 -8.04 -12.45
CA SER A 2 -0.64 -8.92 -12.71
C SER A 2 -0.99 -9.79 -11.51
N LEU A 3 0.00 -10.41 -10.86
CA LEU A 3 -0.22 -11.26 -9.69
C LEU A 3 -0.93 -10.51 -8.54
N CYS A 4 -0.45 -9.31 -8.21
CA CYS A 4 -1.09 -8.47 -7.18
C CYS A 4 -2.55 -8.14 -7.53
N ASN A 5 -2.83 -7.82 -8.80
CA ASN A 5 -4.19 -7.54 -9.26
C ASN A 5 -5.11 -8.77 -9.21
N PHE A 6 -4.58 -9.99 -9.44
CA PHE A 6 -5.33 -11.23 -9.29
C PHE A 6 -5.67 -11.49 -7.82
N ILE A 7 -4.69 -11.40 -6.92
CA ILE A 7 -4.89 -11.64 -5.48
C ILE A 7 -5.80 -10.57 -4.88
N TYR A 8 -5.66 -9.31 -5.30
CA TYR A 8 -6.52 -8.22 -4.84
C TYR A 8 -7.95 -8.26 -5.42
N GLY A 9 -8.21 -9.19 -6.38
CA GLY A 9 -9.53 -9.41 -6.98
C GLY A 9 -9.96 -8.36 -8.00
N TYR A 10 -9.01 -7.59 -8.57
CA TYR A 10 -9.30 -6.68 -9.69
C TYR A 10 -9.38 -7.40 -11.03
N ARG A 11 -8.59 -8.45 -11.20
CA ARG A 11 -8.58 -9.28 -12.40
C ARG A 11 -8.97 -10.71 -12.05
N LYS A 12 -9.67 -11.39 -12.97
CA LYS A 12 -10.13 -12.77 -12.81
C LYS A 12 -9.67 -13.70 -13.93
N ASP A 13 -8.93 -13.14 -14.90
CA ASP A 13 -8.43 -13.81 -16.10
C ASP A 13 -7.10 -14.55 -15.83
N TYR A 14 -7.08 -15.42 -14.81
CA TYR A 14 -5.94 -16.27 -14.47
C TYR A 14 -6.34 -17.75 -14.46
N GLN A 15 -5.36 -18.63 -14.67
CA GLN A 15 -5.51 -20.07 -14.49
C GLN A 15 -5.00 -20.47 -13.11
N GLY A 16 -5.61 -21.52 -12.54
CA GLY A 16 -5.28 -22.01 -11.19
C GLY A 16 -6.23 -21.52 -10.12
N ILE A 17 -5.84 -21.68 -8.87
CA ILE A 17 -6.63 -21.41 -7.67
C ILE A 17 -5.85 -20.46 -6.79
N ILE A 18 -6.52 -19.41 -6.30
CA ILE A 18 -6.01 -18.53 -5.26
C ILE A 18 -6.97 -18.63 -4.08
N ASN A 19 -6.44 -19.03 -2.94
CA ASN A 19 -7.20 -19.10 -1.70
C ASN A 19 -6.75 -17.99 -0.74
N PHE A 20 -7.72 -17.39 -0.05
CA PHE A 20 -7.48 -16.59 1.13
C PHE A 20 -8.00 -17.40 2.33
N ASN A 21 -7.09 -17.82 3.21
CA ASN A 21 -7.33 -18.90 4.17
C ASN A 21 -7.77 -20.20 3.44
N THR A 22 -8.97 -20.68 3.72
CA THR A 22 -9.55 -21.89 3.09
C THR A 22 -10.42 -21.60 1.88
N ASP A 23 -10.76 -20.35 1.64
CA ASP A 23 -11.76 -19.96 0.66
C ASP A 23 -11.13 -19.54 -0.68
N ASN A 24 -11.66 -20.09 -1.77
CA ASN A 24 -11.29 -19.66 -3.11
C ASN A 24 -11.83 -18.25 -3.38
N ILE A 25 -10.93 -17.31 -3.67
CA ILE A 25 -11.30 -15.90 -3.89
C ILE A 25 -12.24 -15.69 -5.08
N ARG A 26 -12.34 -16.65 -6.01
CA ARG A 26 -13.28 -16.57 -7.14
C ARG A 26 -14.74 -16.64 -6.67
N SER A 27 -15.02 -17.27 -5.54
CA SER A 27 -16.36 -17.39 -4.97
C SER A 27 -16.82 -16.14 -4.21
N TYR A 28 -15.90 -15.20 -3.94
CA TYR A 28 -16.20 -14.03 -3.11
C TYR A 28 -17.19 -13.09 -3.78
N LYS A 29 -18.23 -12.75 -3.00
CA LYS A 29 -19.20 -11.70 -3.34
C LYS A 29 -18.64 -10.31 -2.97
N ILE A 30 -19.28 -9.27 -3.46
CA ILE A 30 -18.86 -7.87 -3.25
C ILE A 30 -18.66 -7.56 -1.76
N LYS A 31 -19.59 -7.99 -0.89
CA LYS A 31 -19.48 -7.76 0.56
C LYS A 31 -18.20 -8.35 1.17
N GLN A 32 -17.85 -9.58 0.79
CA GLN A 32 -16.63 -10.25 1.26
C GLN A 32 -15.38 -9.51 0.78
N TRP A 33 -15.34 -9.09 -0.48
CA TRP A 33 -14.26 -8.27 -1.01
C TRP A 33 -14.12 -6.93 -0.28
N VAL A 34 -15.23 -6.27 0.07
CA VAL A 34 -15.20 -5.02 0.83
C VAL A 34 -14.55 -5.26 2.20
N GLU A 35 -14.97 -6.29 2.94
CA GLU A 35 -14.43 -6.60 4.26
C GLU A 35 -12.94 -6.97 4.20
N ILE A 36 -12.54 -7.83 3.27
CA ILE A 36 -11.13 -8.23 3.11
C ILE A 36 -10.25 -7.03 2.76
N ARG A 37 -10.67 -6.18 1.81
CA ARG A 37 -9.91 -4.98 1.42
C ARG A 37 -9.92 -3.88 2.48
N LYS A 38 -10.83 -3.95 3.43
CA LYS A 38 -10.94 -3.00 4.53
C LYS A 38 -10.08 -3.41 5.73
N HIS A 39 -9.96 -4.72 5.98
CA HIS A 39 -9.39 -5.23 7.22
C HIS A 39 -8.19 -6.16 7.06
N SER A 40 -8.05 -6.86 5.93
CA SER A 40 -7.08 -7.95 5.80
C SER A 40 -6.01 -7.71 4.73
N ILE A 41 -6.34 -7.05 3.63
CA ILE A 41 -5.37 -6.80 2.58
C ILE A 41 -5.26 -5.32 2.24
N SER A 42 -4.05 -4.79 2.28
CA SER A 42 -3.74 -3.45 1.79
C SER A 42 -2.92 -3.52 0.51
N MET A 43 -2.96 -2.47 -0.31
CA MET A 43 -2.21 -2.41 -1.56
C MET A 43 -1.72 -1.01 -1.89
N LEU A 44 -0.42 -0.91 -2.18
CA LEU A 44 0.17 0.21 -2.90
C LEU A 44 0.19 -0.15 -4.38
N PHE A 45 -0.60 0.56 -5.18
CA PHE A 45 -0.69 0.36 -6.62
C PHE A 45 0.44 1.08 -7.35
N GLN A 46 0.91 0.53 -8.45
CA GLN A 46 1.91 1.14 -9.32
C GLN A 46 1.43 2.51 -9.85
N ASP A 47 0.14 2.64 -10.20
CA ASP A 47 -0.50 3.87 -10.65
C ASP A 47 -0.96 4.78 -9.50
N MET A 48 -0.56 4.45 -8.25
CA MET A 48 -0.83 5.18 -6.99
C MET A 48 -2.32 5.37 -6.67
N ARG A 49 -3.20 5.52 -7.65
CA ARG A 49 -4.67 5.71 -7.52
C ARG A 49 -5.04 6.81 -6.54
N LEU A 50 -4.36 7.94 -6.63
CA LEU A 50 -4.64 9.12 -5.83
C LEU A 50 -5.68 10.02 -6.55
N PHE A 51 -6.46 10.73 -5.74
CA PHE A 51 -7.37 11.77 -6.23
C PHE A 51 -6.60 13.09 -6.32
N THR A 52 -6.31 13.53 -7.53
CA THR A 52 -5.46 14.69 -7.82
C THR A 52 -6.02 16.01 -7.31
N GLU A 53 -7.35 16.11 -7.23
CA GLU A 53 -8.07 17.29 -6.76
C GLU A 53 -8.08 17.45 -5.23
N LEU A 54 -7.84 16.36 -4.51
CA LEU A 54 -7.77 16.33 -3.07
C LEU A 54 -6.36 16.62 -2.57
N THR A 55 -6.25 17.12 -1.34
CA THR A 55 -4.97 17.27 -0.66
C THR A 55 -4.34 15.91 -0.33
N ALA A 56 -3.07 15.92 0.04
CA ALA A 56 -2.38 14.72 0.49
C ALA A 56 -3.07 14.13 1.75
N MET A 57 -3.40 14.95 2.73
CA MET A 57 -4.12 14.52 3.93
C MET A 57 -5.51 13.96 3.60
N GLU A 58 -6.29 14.63 2.76
CA GLU A 58 -7.62 14.15 2.36
C GLU A 58 -7.57 12.78 1.68
N ASN A 59 -6.59 12.55 0.78
CA ASN A 59 -6.37 11.24 0.17
C ASN A 59 -6.15 10.12 1.20
N ILE A 60 -5.45 10.41 2.28
CA ILE A 60 -5.22 9.44 3.37
C ILE A 60 -6.47 9.24 4.20
N LEU A 61 -7.18 10.33 4.53
CA LEU A 61 -8.40 10.27 5.33
C LEU A 61 -9.52 9.49 4.65
N LEU A 62 -9.62 9.50 3.30
CA LEU A 62 -10.55 8.63 2.57
C LEU A 62 -10.39 7.15 2.95
N LYS A 63 -9.17 6.70 3.17
CA LYS A 63 -8.89 5.31 3.56
C LYS A 63 -9.05 5.13 5.07
N ASN A 64 -8.43 6.00 5.86
CA ASN A 64 -8.41 5.91 7.31
C ASN A 64 -9.82 5.97 7.94
N ASN A 65 -10.71 6.79 7.39
CA ASN A 65 -12.08 6.94 7.89
C ASN A 65 -12.94 5.67 7.76
N LEU A 66 -12.52 4.69 6.97
CA LEU A 66 -13.21 3.40 6.88
C LEU A 66 -13.05 2.54 8.14
N THR A 67 -11.96 2.72 8.86
CA THR A 67 -11.60 1.88 10.02
C THR A 67 -11.15 2.68 11.23
N HIS A 68 -10.83 3.98 11.07
CA HIS A 68 -10.21 4.85 12.07
C HIS A 68 -8.94 4.23 12.69
N PHE A 69 -8.17 3.50 11.86
CA PHE A 69 -7.05 2.67 12.30
C PHE A 69 -5.87 3.51 12.81
N LYS A 70 -5.59 4.64 12.16
CA LYS A 70 -4.51 5.54 12.55
C LYS A 70 -5.06 6.84 13.15
N SER A 71 -4.44 7.29 14.24
CA SER A 71 -4.65 8.62 14.76
C SER A 71 -4.06 9.68 13.83
N LYS A 72 -4.58 10.91 13.90
CA LYS A 72 -4.02 12.04 13.13
C LYS A 72 -2.52 12.24 13.42
N LYS A 73 -2.09 12.04 14.68
CA LYS A 73 -0.68 12.16 15.07
C LYS A 73 0.21 11.14 14.37
N GLU A 74 -0.22 9.87 14.29
CA GLU A 74 0.52 8.83 13.57
C GLU A 74 0.59 9.13 12.06
N ILE A 75 -0.51 9.61 11.47
CA ILE A 75 -0.49 10.00 10.05
C ILE A 75 0.52 11.12 9.81
N VAL A 76 0.51 12.17 10.64
CA VAL A 76 1.46 13.29 10.53
C VAL A 76 2.91 12.79 10.70
N SER A 77 3.18 11.89 11.65
CA SER A 77 4.52 11.32 11.82
C SER A 77 5.03 10.55 10.60
N PHE A 78 4.15 9.90 9.84
CA PHE A 78 4.53 9.29 8.56
C PHE A 78 4.93 10.34 7.51
N PHE A 79 4.21 11.46 7.44
CA PHE A 79 4.57 12.56 6.54
C PHE A 79 5.92 13.17 6.92
N GLU A 80 6.19 13.35 8.21
CA GLU A 80 7.46 13.85 8.72
C GLU A 80 8.61 12.89 8.37
N ALA A 81 8.44 11.59 8.67
CA ALA A 81 9.43 10.57 8.38
C ALA A 81 9.73 10.44 6.87
N MET A 82 8.71 10.60 6.03
CA MET A 82 8.85 10.58 4.56
C MET A 82 9.29 11.93 3.98
N GLY A 83 9.58 12.95 4.79
CA GLY A 83 10.09 14.25 4.34
C GLY A 83 9.11 15.05 3.48
N ILE A 84 7.81 14.89 3.70
CA ILE A 84 6.73 15.60 2.97
C ILE A 84 5.70 16.26 3.92
N ALA A 85 6.09 16.60 5.15
CA ALA A 85 5.19 17.22 6.11
C ALA A 85 4.64 18.58 5.62
N ASP A 86 5.43 19.34 4.87
CA ASP A 86 5.03 20.61 4.26
C ASP A 86 4.01 20.45 3.11
N LYS A 87 3.68 19.22 2.73
CA LYS A 87 2.75 18.89 1.62
C LYS A 87 1.38 18.40 2.10
N LEU A 88 1.15 18.30 3.41
CA LEU A 88 -0.10 17.81 3.99
C LEU A 88 -1.35 18.41 3.34
N ASP A 89 -1.38 19.73 3.19
CA ASP A 89 -2.51 20.48 2.66
C ASP A 89 -2.36 20.81 1.15
N SER A 90 -1.33 20.28 0.51
CA SER A 90 -1.12 20.46 -0.92
C SER A 90 -1.98 19.50 -1.74
N LYS A 91 -2.64 20.00 -2.79
CA LYS A 91 -3.34 19.14 -3.75
C LYS A 91 -2.37 18.17 -4.40
N VAL A 92 -2.74 16.88 -4.46
CA VAL A 92 -1.88 15.82 -4.99
C VAL A 92 -1.45 16.08 -6.42
N GLY A 93 -2.32 16.66 -7.25
CA GLY A 93 -1.97 17.03 -8.62
C GLY A 93 -0.83 18.05 -8.78
N ARG A 94 -0.42 18.73 -7.69
CA ARG A 94 0.72 19.65 -7.67
C ARG A 94 2.01 19.03 -7.14
N LEU A 95 1.96 17.79 -6.70
CA LEU A 95 3.09 17.07 -6.12
C LEU A 95 3.92 16.41 -7.23
N SER A 96 5.24 16.29 -7.01
CA SER A 96 6.08 15.48 -7.88
C SER A 96 5.69 13.99 -7.77
N PHE A 97 6.06 13.19 -8.77
CA PHE A 97 5.76 11.75 -8.78
C PHE A 97 6.25 11.03 -7.52
N GLY A 98 7.48 11.32 -7.08
CA GLY A 98 8.03 10.74 -5.84
C GLY A 98 7.27 11.21 -4.58
N GLN A 99 6.76 12.45 -4.54
CA GLN A 99 5.90 12.91 -3.45
C GLN A 99 4.54 12.21 -3.48
N GLN A 100 3.94 12.05 -4.65
CA GLN A 100 2.69 11.29 -4.82
C GLN A 100 2.88 9.84 -4.38
N GLN A 101 3.99 9.19 -4.75
CA GLN A 101 4.29 7.82 -4.35
C GLN A 101 4.37 7.68 -2.82
N ARG A 102 5.01 8.64 -2.13
CA ARG A 102 5.05 8.68 -0.66
C ARG A 102 3.66 8.87 -0.04
N VAL A 103 2.81 9.73 -0.60
CA VAL A 103 1.41 9.89 -0.16
C VAL A 103 0.63 8.57 -0.34
N ALA A 104 0.75 7.92 -1.51
CA ALA A 104 0.08 6.64 -1.77
C ALA A 104 0.56 5.53 -0.82
N PHE A 105 1.86 5.50 -0.50
CA PHE A 105 2.42 4.59 0.49
C PHE A 105 1.82 4.84 1.87
N ILE A 106 1.83 6.08 2.39
CA ILE A 106 1.23 6.40 3.68
C ILE A 106 -0.24 5.99 3.71
N ARG A 107 -0.99 6.25 2.63
CA ARG A 107 -2.39 5.84 2.53
C ARG A 107 -2.56 4.32 2.66
N SER A 108 -1.64 3.53 2.09
CA SER A 108 -1.71 2.06 2.19
C SER A 108 -1.51 1.53 3.61
N LEU A 109 -0.87 2.30 4.49
CA LEU A 109 -0.68 1.97 5.91
C LEU A 109 -1.85 2.38 6.81
N CYS A 110 -2.81 3.16 6.30
CA CYS A 110 -3.90 3.72 7.10
C CYS A 110 -5.14 2.83 7.15
N GLN A 111 -4.92 1.53 7.24
CA GLN A 111 -5.92 0.49 7.54
C GLN A 111 -5.25 -0.69 8.21
N PRO A 112 -5.97 -1.57 8.93
CA PRO A 112 -5.43 -2.86 9.34
C PRO A 112 -5.19 -3.78 8.14
N PHE A 113 -4.21 -4.68 8.25
CA PHE A 113 -3.94 -5.68 7.22
C PHE A 113 -3.23 -6.91 7.78
N ASP A 114 -3.57 -8.08 7.25
CA ASP A 114 -2.83 -9.35 7.43
C ASP A 114 -1.73 -9.45 6.36
N PHE A 115 -1.98 -8.87 5.19
CA PHE A 115 -1.01 -8.76 4.09
C PHE A 115 -1.04 -7.37 3.45
N ILE A 116 0.16 -6.84 3.17
CA ILE A 116 0.30 -5.64 2.37
C ILE A 116 1.03 -5.96 1.07
N PHE A 117 0.44 -5.56 -0.05
CA PHE A 117 1.00 -5.72 -1.39
C PHE A 117 1.58 -4.39 -1.87
N LEU A 118 2.80 -4.42 -2.39
CA LEU A 118 3.45 -3.25 -2.97
C LEU A 118 3.86 -3.56 -4.41
N ASP A 119 3.29 -2.81 -5.34
CA ASP A 119 3.57 -2.95 -6.77
C ASP A 119 4.47 -1.78 -7.22
N GLU A 120 5.74 -2.08 -7.52
CA GLU A 120 6.78 -1.11 -7.90
C GLU A 120 6.97 0.04 -6.87
N PRO A 121 7.15 -0.26 -5.56
CA PRO A 121 7.03 0.74 -4.49
C PRO A 121 8.08 1.85 -4.52
N VAL A 122 9.23 1.64 -5.18
CA VAL A 122 10.37 2.58 -5.17
C VAL A 122 10.78 3.05 -6.56
N SER A 123 9.96 2.86 -7.57
CA SER A 123 10.27 3.19 -8.97
C SER A 123 10.62 4.67 -9.20
N HIS A 124 10.07 5.57 -8.38
CA HIS A 124 10.26 7.02 -8.47
C HIS A 124 10.91 7.64 -7.23
N LEU A 125 11.56 6.81 -6.40
CA LEU A 125 12.24 7.26 -5.19
C LEU A 125 13.75 7.11 -5.32
N ASP A 126 14.49 8.00 -4.67
CA ASP A 126 15.91 7.81 -4.39
C ASP A 126 16.12 6.71 -3.32
N ASP A 127 17.38 6.30 -3.13
CA ASP A 127 17.70 5.19 -2.24
C ASP A 127 17.37 5.52 -0.77
N THR A 128 17.65 6.75 -0.33
CA THR A 128 17.34 7.20 1.03
C THR A 128 15.86 7.12 1.34
N ASN A 129 15.01 7.63 0.44
CA ASN A 129 13.55 7.53 0.62
C ASN A 129 13.06 6.07 0.55
N GLY A 130 13.71 5.23 -0.27
CA GLY A 130 13.43 3.80 -0.33
C GLY A 130 13.73 3.07 0.98
N GLU A 131 14.87 3.39 1.63
CA GLU A 131 15.24 2.84 2.94
C GLU A 131 14.28 3.27 4.05
N ILE A 132 13.93 4.56 4.09
CA ILE A 132 12.94 5.08 5.05
C ILE A 132 11.60 4.37 4.89
N MET A 133 11.13 4.23 3.64
CA MET A 133 9.89 3.50 3.32
C MET A 133 9.95 2.05 3.81
N GLY A 134 11.06 1.35 3.57
CA GLY A 134 11.29 -0.01 4.04
C GLY A 134 11.23 -0.13 5.55
N GLY A 135 11.88 0.78 6.27
CA GLY A 135 11.86 0.83 7.74
C GLY A 135 10.45 1.03 8.31
N ILE A 136 9.70 2.00 7.76
CA ILE A 136 8.31 2.26 8.17
C ILE A 136 7.44 1.02 7.89
N LEU A 137 7.56 0.43 6.70
CA LEU A 137 6.80 -0.74 6.28
C LEU A 137 7.01 -1.92 7.21
N MET A 138 8.28 -2.25 7.51
CA MET A 138 8.64 -3.33 8.42
C MET A 138 8.08 -3.11 9.82
N ASN A 139 8.20 -1.89 10.34
CA ASN A 139 7.66 -1.56 11.66
C ASN A 139 6.14 -1.74 11.72
N GLU A 140 5.42 -1.26 10.72
CA GLU A 140 3.95 -1.37 10.67
C GLU A 140 3.48 -2.81 10.45
N ALA A 141 4.17 -3.57 9.60
CA ALA A 141 3.87 -4.99 9.39
C ALA A 141 4.14 -5.82 10.66
N ASN A 142 5.28 -5.60 11.33
CA ASN A 142 5.61 -6.29 12.59
C ASN A 142 4.60 -6.00 13.70
N LYS A 143 4.13 -4.76 13.85
CA LYS A 143 3.09 -4.41 14.83
C LYS A 143 1.80 -5.18 14.63
N GLN A 144 1.50 -5.58 13.40
CA GLN A 144 0.27 -6.29 13.04
C GLN A 144 0.48 -7.80 12.84
N GLY A 145 1.72 -8.29 12.88
CA GLY A 145 2.05 -9.67 12.51
C GLY A 145 1.77 -9.97 11.04
N ALA A 146 1.88 -8.97 10.19
CA ALA A 146 1.44 -9.02 8.80
C ALA A 146 2.56 -9.43 7.83
N GLY A 147 2.17 -10.11 6.74
CA GLY A 147 3.05 -10.43 5.62
C GLY A 147 3.21 -9.26 4.64
N ILE A 148 4.41 -9.15 4.06
CA ILE A 148 4.71 -8.16 3.01
C ILE A 148 4.97 -8.88 1.70
N ILE A 149 4.30 -8.48 0.63
CA ILE A 149 4.49 -9.01 -0.72
C ILE A 149 4.84 -7.84 -1.65
N VAL A 150 6.03 -7.92 -2.24
CA VAL A 150 6.54 -6.88 -3.15
C VAL A 150 6.68 -7.46 -4.55
N THR A 151 6.20 -6.74 -5.56
CA THR A 151 6.52 -6.99 -6.95
C THR A 151 7.35 -5.84 -7.49
N SER A 152 8.46 -6.14 -8.18
CA SER A 152 9.30 -5.12 -8.80
C SER A 152 10.05 -5.65 -10.01
N ILE A 153 10.38 -4.74 -10.93
CA ILE A 153 11.24 -4.96 -12.09
C ILE A 153 12.43 -3.98 -11.95
N GLY A 154 13.60 -4.51 -11.61
CA GLY A 154 14.82 -3.70 -11.46
C GLY A 154 15.07 -3.23 -10.03
N LYS A 155 14.65 -1.99 -9.66
CA LYS A 155 14.91 -1.44 -8.33
C LYS A 155 14.02 -2.08 -7.26
N HIS A 156 14.64 -2.53 -6.17
CA HIS A 156 13.93 -3.18 -5.07
C HIS A 156 13.96 -2.30 -3.81
N ILE A 157 12.88 -2.33 -3.05
CA ILE A 157 12.88 -1.79 -1.68
C ILE A 157 13.74 -2.69 -0.79
N THR A 158 14.56 -2.10 0.07
CA THR A 158 15.44 -2.84 0.98
C THR A 158 14.62 -3.45 2.12
N LEU A 159 14.42 -4.77 2.08
CA LEU A 159 13.71 -5.55 3.09
C LEU A 159 14.43 -6.89 3.32
N PRO A 160 14.31 -7.50 4.51
CA PRO A 160 14.79 -8.86 4.77
C PRO A 160 13.82 -9.89 4.14
N TYR A 161 13.92 -10.09 2.83
CA TYR A 161 13.07 -11.05 2.12
C TYR A 161 13.31 -12.48 2.62
N THR A 162 12.22 -13.18 2.94
CA THR A 162 12.26 -14.61 3.31
C THR A 162 12.24 -15.52 2.09
N GLU A 163 11.62 -15.06 0.99
CA GLU A 163 11.52 -15.79 -0.26
C GLU A 163 11.48 -14.84 -1.45
N THR A 164 12.06 -15.26 -2.57
CA THR A 164 12.04 -14.50 -3.83
C THR A 164 11.67 -15.43 -4.97
N LEU A 165 10.62 -15.07 -5.69
CA LEU A 165 10.14 -15.80 -6.87
C LEU A 165 10.39 -14.98 -8.14
N LYS A 166 10.90 -15.63 -9.19
CA LYS A 166 10.98 -15.04 -10.55
C LYS A 166 9.77 -15.52 -11.34
N LEU A 167 9.00 -14.57 -11.86
CA LEU A 167 7.81 -14.81 -12.66
C LEU A 167 8.10 -14.53 -14.15
#